data_5124d7aaa2c687c89d6d437e5629d87b
#
_entry.id   5124d7aaa2c687c89d6d437e5629d87b
#
_cell.length_a   1.000
_cell.length_b   1.000
_cell.length_c   1.000
_cell.angle_alpha   90.00
_cell.angle_beta   90.00
_cell.angle_gamma   90.00
#
_symmetry.space_group_name_H-M   'P 1'
#
loop_
_entity.id
_entity.type
_entity.pdbx_description
1 polymer ?
#
loop_
_entity_poly.entity_id
_entity_poly.type
_entity_poly.pdbx_seq_one_letter_code
_entity_poly.pdbx_strand_id
1 'polypeptide(L)'
;MRHRASLTILAVLTALCFSPANMHAYELPDPLVLNNGKTVRNDRQWTRQRRAEIVEIFSQEMYGHIPSAPKDMHFELRSEETVYGGLGIRKVVRIYLDASDAHWFDVLIHLPAEADDPVPMFVGLNFKSNAATLDSRADFRWPYELVLKAGMGVATAWRDSIEPDGRESRIAEEDGVCRDGGVRAWYNKGGDWGAISAWAWGLSRIVDYLETDKAVDCDRLAVIGHSRLGKAALWAGANDLRFDMVISNNSGCCGAAISRRKMGETFQDIDTNFPHWFTREFDKYKGKDETFPADQHWLIALAAPRPVYVASATEDLWADPEGEWLAAKSVGPVYALFGLKGLGERMPEPERPEADTHVGYHIRTGKHNILAYDWQQYISFMNRHYKKK
;
A
#
# COMPACT_ATOMS: atom_id res chain seq x y z
N MET A 1 10.69 -50.77 59.77
CA MET A 1 11.57 -50.51 58.61
C MET A 1 10.66 -50.20 57.36
N ARG A 2 10.55 -48.94 57.00
CA ARG A 2 9.76 -48.50 55.81
C ARG A 2 10.73 -47.97 54.76
N HIS A 3 10.88 -48.70 53.66
CA HIS A 3 11.66 -48.26 52.49
C HIS A 3 10.87 -47.20 51.72
N ARG A 4 11.44 -46.01 51.61
CA ARG A 4 10.99 -44.98 50.64
C ARG A 4 11.75 -45.24 49.33
N ALA A 5 11.00 -45.53 48.27
CA ALA A 5 11.52 -45.53 46.92
C ALA A 5 11.43 -44.10 46.37
N SER A 6 12.55 -43.51 46.01
CA SER A 6 12.63 -42.25 45.28
C SER A 6 12.47 -42.52 43.80
N LEU A 7 11.41 -41.97 43.21
CA LEU A 7 11.21 -41.95 41.75
C LEU A 7 11.95 -40.74 41.15
N THR A 8 13.01 -40.98 40.41
CA THR A 8 13.70 -39.96 39.66
C THR A 8 13.01 -39.86 38.28
N ILE A 9 12.31 -38.75 38.04
CA ILE A 9 11.71 -38.44 36.77
C ILE A 9 12.83 -37.87 35.87
N LEU A 10 13.24 -38.61 34.84
CA LEU A 10 14.17 -38.20 33.82
C LEU A 10 13.36 -37.41 32.74
N ALA A 11 13.44 -36.10 32.78
CA ALA A 11 12.87 -35.25 31.72
C ALA A 11 13.75 -35.36 30.47
N VAL A 12 13.26 -36.06 29.45
CA VAL A 12 13.87 -36.09 28.14
C VAL A 12 13.44 -34.81 27.40
N LEU A 13 14.34 -33.82 27.32
CA LEU A 13 14.21 -32.70 26.41
C LEU A 13 14.47 -33.21 24.99
N THR A 14 13.42 -33.48 24.24
CA THR A 14 13.51 -33.62 22.78
C THR A 14 13.73 -32.25 22.18
N ALA A 15 14.98 -31.92 21.89
CA ALA A 15 15.30 -30.81 21.00
C ALA A 15 14.76 -31.17 19.61
N LEU A 16 13.66 -30.53 19.24
CA LEU A 16 13.19 -30.49 17.85
C LEU A 16 14.23 -29.72 17.05
N CYS A 17 15.18 -30.46 16.49
CA CYS A 17 16.00 -29.94 15.39
C CYS A 17 15.05 -29.67 14.21
N PHE A 18 14.66 -28.42 14.03
CA PHE A 18 14.12 -27.97 12.74
C PHE A 18 15.27 -28.16 11.74
N SER A 19 15.22 -29.25 10.99
CA SER A 19 15.96 -29.35 9.72
C SER A 19 15.48 -28.19 8.85
N PRO A 20 16.38 -27.45 8.18
CA PRO A 20 15.97 -26.52 7.15
C PRO A 20 15.35 -27.37 6.02
N ALA A 21 14.03 -27.50 6.04
CA ALA A 21 13.27 -28.11 4.97
C ALA A 21 13.54 -27.28 3.71
N ASN A 22 14.11 -27.93 2.68
CA ASN A 22 14.22 -27.55 1.30
C ASN A 22 13.70 -26.13 0.98
N MET A 23 14.53 -25.11 1.21
CA MET A 23 14.35 -23.84 0.50
C MET A 23 14.58 -24.19 -0.97
N HIS A 24 13.49 -24.34 -1.73
CA HIS A 24 13.59 -24.32 -3.18
C HIS A 24 14.28 -23.00 -3.52
N ALA A 25 15.50 -23.09 -4.02
CA ALA A 25 16.28 -21.93 -4.41
C ALA A 25 15.54 -21.27 -5.59
N TYR A 26 14.75 -20.20 -5.32
CA TYR A 26 14.22 -19.35 -6.35
C TYR A 26 15.22 -18.24 -6.62
N GLU A 27 15.37 -17.87 -7.87
CA GLU A 27 16.19 -16.75 -8.29
C GLU A 27 15.31 -15.53 -8.51
N LEU A 28 15.66 -14.42 -7.83
CA LEU A 28 14.96 -13.16 -8.03
C LEU A 28 15.50 -12.47 -9.30
N PRO A 29 14.63 -11.98 -10.17
CA PRO A 29 15.06 -11.18 -11.30
C PRO A 29 15.70 -9.87 -10.80
N ASP A 30 16.84 -9.49 -11.42
CA ASP A 30 17.57 -8.29 -11.01
C ASP A 30 16.86 -7.02 -11.52
N PRO A 31 16.38 -6.10 -10.64
CA PRO A 31 15.75 -4.85 -11.06
C PRO A 31 16.72 -3.93 -11.80
N LEU A 32 18.02 -4.13 -11.70
CA LEU A 32 19.06 -3.32 -12.33
C LEU A 32 19.48 -3.81 -13.73
N VAL A 33 18.74 -4.73 -14.32
CA VAL A 33 18.98 -5.18 -15.69
C VAL A 33 17.87 -4.62 -16.61
N LEU A 34 18.27 -3.83 -17.61
CA LEU A 34 17.38 -3.29 -18.65
C LEU A 34 16.81 -4.42 -19.53
N ASN A 35 15.70 -4.18 -20.21
CA ASN A 35 15.10 -5.14 -21.16
C ASN A 35 16.07 -5.56 -22.29
N ASN A 36 17.09 -4.75 -22.58
CA ASN A 36 18.14 -5.07 -23.56
C ASN A 36 19.35 -5.81 -22.95
N GLY A 37 19.28 -6.25 -21.71
CA GLY A 37 20.31 -6.99 -20.99
C GLY A 37 21.45 -6.14 -20.40
N LYS A 38 21.44 -4.81 -20.55
CA LYS A 38 22.47 -3.93 -19.97
C LYS A 38 22.18 -3.63 -18.51
N THR A 39 23.22 -3.56 -17.68
CA THR A 39 23.11 -3.20 -16.26
C THR A 39 22.90 -1.70 -16.08
N VAL A 40 21.95 -1.33 -15.22
CA VAL A 40 21.75 0.04 -14.70
C VAL A 40 22.83 0.34 -13.68
N ARG A 41 23.57 1.44 -13.86
CA ARG A 41 24.74 1.77 -13.04
C ARG A 41 24.63 3.07 -12.25
N ASN A 42 23.58 3.85 -12.46
CA ASN A 42 23.38 5.12 -11.79
C ASN A 42 21.90 5.52 -11.74
N ASP A 43 21.60 6.50 -10.91
CA ASP A 43 20.29 7.08 -10.68
C ASP A 43 19.61 7.61 -11.96
N ARG A 44 20.40 8.22 -12.85
CA ARG A 44 19.89 8.75 -14.14
C ARG A 44 19.37 7.65 -15.06
N GLN A 45 20.09 6.50 -15.15
CA GLN A 45 19.64 5.36 -15.95
C GLN A 45 18.39 4.72 -15.35
N TRP A 46 18.36 4.61 -14.02
CA TRP A 46 17.17 4.15 -13.31
C TRP A 46 15.98 5.04 -13.62
N THR A 47 16.07 6.33 -13.32
CA THR A 47 14.95 7.29 -13.42
C THR A 47 14.45 7.47 -14.84
N ARG A 48 15.36 7.52 -15.84
CA ARG A 48 15.00 7.86 -17.23
C ARG A 48 14.68 6.65 -18.10
N GLN A 49 15.09 5.45 -17.69
CA GLN A 49 14.93 4.26 -18.52
C GLN A 49 14.34 3.09 -17.74
N ARG A 50 15.04 2.53 -16.75
CA ARG A 50 14.64 1.27 -16.13
C ARG A 50 13.29 1.35 -15.41
N ARG A 51 13.05 2.42 -14.70
CA ARG A 51 11.78 2.65 -14.00
C ARG A 51 10.58 2.57 -14.95
N ALA A 52 10.67 3.17 -16.13
CA ALA A 52 9.60 3.12 -17.12
C ALA A 52 9.40 1.70 -17.68
N GLU A 53 10.50 0.94 -17.91
CA GLU A 53 10.42 -0.46 -18.34
C GLU A 53 9.69 -1.33 -17.31
N ILE A 54 9.96 -1.12 -16.01
CA ILE A 54 9.29 -1.86 -14.92
C ILE A 54 7.81 -1.48 -14.83
N VAL A 55 7.48 -0.19 -14.87
CA VAL A 55 6.08 0.26 -14.88
C VAL A 55 5.32 -0.38 -16.04
N GLU A 56 5.92 -0.43 -17.23
CA GLU A 56 5.30 -1.04 -18.40
C GLU A 56 5.04 -2.55 -18.21
N ILE A 57 6.00 -3.28 -17.61
CA ILE A 57 5.82 -4.72 -17.31
C ILE A 57 4.62 -4.93 -16.37
N PHE A 58 4.51 -4.19 -15.26
CA PHE A 58 3.37 -4.32 -14.36
C PHE A 58 2.07 -3.83 -14.99
N SER A 59 2.11 -2.83 -15.88
CA SER A 59 0.94 -2.35 -16.61
C SER A 59 0.43 -3.40 -17.59
N GLN A 60 1.31 -4.00 -18.38
CA GLN A 60 0.90 -4.98 -19.40
C GLN A 60 0.49 -6.31 -18.78
N GLU A 61 1.25 -6.77 -17.78
CA GLU A 61 1.22 -8.17 -17.35
C GLU A 61 0.40 -8.37 -16.06
N MET A 62 0.07 -7.31 -15.30
CA MET A 62 -0.60 -7.49 -14.00
C MET A 62 -1.75 -6.51 -13.76
N TYR A 63 -1.50 -5.19 -13.70
CA TYR A 63 -2.50 -4.26 -13.18
C TYR A 63 -3.27 -3.47 -14.23
N GLY A 64 -2.73 -3.32 -15.43
CA GLY A 64 -3.25 -2.47 -16.49
C GLY A 64 -2.73 -1.02 -16.44
N HIS A 65 -2.78 -0.35 -17.57
CA HIS A 65 -2.37 1.04 -17.69
C HIS A 65 -3.37 1.97 -17.00
N ILE A 66 -2.88 2.82 -16.11
CA ILE A 66 -3.68 3.84 -15.46
C ILE A 66 -3.96 4.97 -16.47
N PRO A 67 -5.24 5.29 -16.74
CA PRO A 67 -5.58 6.38 -17.65
C PRO A 67 -5.29 7.76 -17.03
N SER A 68 -5.15 8.78 -17.87
CA SER A 68 -5.01 10.17 -17.43
C SER A 68 -6.24 10.65 -16.63
N ALA A 69 -6.11 11.78 -15.93
CA ALA A 69 -7.24 12.43 -15.28
C ALA A 69 -8.29 12.88 -16.32
N PRO A 70 -9.59 12.90 -15.97
CA PRO A 70 -10.63 13.52 -16.79
C PRO A 70 -10.36 15.01 -16.95
N LYS A 71 -10.67 15.56 -18.13
CA LYS A 71 -10.44 16.99 -18.42
C LYS A 71 -11.41 17.93 -17.71
N ASP A 72 -12.65 17.46 -17.52
CA ASP A 72 -13.75 18.26 -16.98
C ASP A 72 -13.99 17.98 -15.49
N MET A 73 -12.98 17.47 -14.79
CA MET A 73 -13.04 17.19 -13.37
C MET A 73 -13.10 18.49 -12.56
N HIS A 74 -13.96 18.52 -11.54
CA HIS A 74 -14.09 19.67 -10.64
C HIS A 74 -14.44 19.22 -9.22
N PHE A 75 -14.38 20.14 -8.26
CA PHE A 75 -14.46 19.85 -6.83
C PHE A 75 -15.51 20.70 -6.14
N GLU A 76 -16.20 20.13 -5.16
CA GLU A 76 -17.15 20.84 -4.33
C GLU A 76 -16.93 20.51 -2.85
N LEU A 77 -16.76 21.54 -2.03
CA LEU A 77 -16.77 21.38 -0.57
C LEU A 77 -18.22 21.17 -0.11
N ARG A 78 -18.54 19.94 0.35
CA ARG A 78 -19.89 19.55 0.79
C ARG A 78 -20.17 19.95 2.24
N SER A 79 -19.16 19.80 3.09
CA SER A 79 -19.24 20.20 4.50
C SER A 79 -17.87 20.46 5.09
N GLU A 80 -17.83 21.33 6.10
CA GLU A 80 -16.68 21.56 6.95
C GLU A 80 -17.15 21.71 8.39
N GLU A 81 -16.54 21.00 9.31
CA GLU A 81 -16.91 21.02 10.73
C GLU A 81 -15.71 20.81 11.66
N THR A 82 -15.77 21.40 12.85
CA THR A 82 -14.80 21.15 13.91
C THR A 82 -15.15 19.84 14.61
N VAL A 83 -14.16 18.95 14.75
CA VAL A 83 -14.35 17.60 15.29
C VAL A 83 -13.36 17.30 16.43
N TYR A 84 -13.60 16.19 17.14
CA TYR A 84 -12.73 15.69 18.23
C TYR A 84 -12.45 16.75 19.29
N GLY A 85 -13.49 17.49 19.71
CA GLY A 85 -13.37 18.51 20.77
C GLY A 85 -12.47 19.70 20.40
N GLY A 86 -12.35 20.05 19.14
CA GLY A 86 -11.53 21.15 18.66
C GLY A 86 -10.15 20.74 18.14
N LEU A 87 -9.81 19.44 18.19
CA LEU A 87 -8.50 18.94 17.71
C LEU A 87 -8.37 19.03 16.19
N GLY A 88 -9.47 18.87 15.46
CA GLY A 88 -9.42 18.79 14.00
C GLY A 88 -10.57 19.48 13.30
N ILE A 89 -10.34 19.77 12.02
CA ILE A 89 -11.35 20.17 11.04
C ILE A 89 -11.58 18.98 10.13
N ARG A 90 -12.84 18.59 9.95
CA ARG A 90 -13.25 17.56 8.99
C ARG A 90 -13.93 18.23 7.81
N LYS A 91 -13.46 17.91 6.60
CA LYS A 91 -14.08 18.32 5.34
C LYS A 91 -14.61 17.08 4.62
N VAL A 92 -15.76 17.22 3.97
CA VAL A 92 -16.24 16.29 2.94
C VAL A 92 -16.15 17.01 1.61
N VAL A 93 -15.38 16.49 0.69
CA VAL A 93 -15.17 17.07 -0.64
C VAL A 93 -15.65 16.09 -1.69
N ARG A 94 -16.52 16.55 -2.57
CA ARG A 94 -16.95 15.79 -3.73
C ARG A 94 -16.05 16.08 -4.91
N ILE A 95 -15.51 15.00 -5.48
CA ILE A 95 -14.74 15.02 -6.72
C ILE A 95 -15.67 14.58 -7.83
N TYR A 96 -16.10 15.53 -8.68
CA TYR A 96 -16.83 15.23 -9.91
C TYR A 96 -15.83 14.84 -11.00
N LEU A 97 -16.12 13.75 -11.67
CA LEU A 97 -15.21 13.14 -12.66
C LEU A 97 -15.54 13.51 -14.11
N ASP A 98 -16.67 14.19 -14.31
CA ASP A 98 -17.08 14.70 -15.62
C ASP A 98 -17.97 15.94 -15.49
N ALA A 99 -18.21 16.63 -16.63
CA ALA A 99 -19.04 17.83 -16.67
C ALA A 99 -20.55 17.58 -16.49
N SER A 100 -21.00 16.33 -16.47
CA SER A 100 -22.42 15.98 -16.30
C SER A 100 -22.82 15.83 -14.84
N ASP A 101 -21.84 15.85 -13.92
CA ASP A 101 -22.01 15.59 -12.49
C ASP A 101 -22.60 14.20 -12.16
N ALA A 102 -22.61 13.30 -13.14
CA ALA A 102 -23.17 11.96 -12.98
C ALA A 102 -22.21 11.01 -12.27
N HIS A 103 -20.89 11.25 -12.40
CA HIS A 103 -19.86 10.39 -11.87
C HIS A 103 -19.02 11.17 -10.87
N TRP A 104 -19.02 10.73 -9.62
CA TRP A 104 -18.32 11.40 -8.54
C TRP A 104 -18.03 10.44 -7.38
N PHE A 105 -17.12 10.83 -6.51
CA PHE A 105 -16.93 10.20 -5.21
C PHE A 105 -16.58 11.26 -4.16
N ASP A 106 -16.89 10.95 -2.90
CA ASP A 106 -16.61 11.85 -1.78
C ASP A 106 -15.30 11.47 -1.09
N VAL A 107 -14.51 12.48 -0.77
CA VAL A 107 -13.28 12.38 0.00
C VAL A 107 -13.52 12.96 1.39
N LEU A 108 -13.15 12.18 2.41
CA LEU A 108 -13.18 12.59 3.79
C LEU A 108 -11.79 13.08 4.19
N ILE A 109 -11.67 14.35 4.57
CA ILE A 109 -10.39 14.98 4.90
C ILE A 109 -10.44 15.42 6.37
N HIS A 110 -9.40 15.07 7.11
CA HIS A 110 -9.19 15.54 8.47
C HIS A 110 -7.87 16.32 8.54
N LEU A 111 -7.93 17.53 9.06
CA LEU A 111 -6.78 18.43 9.24
C LEU A 111 -6.68 18.85 10.71
N PRO A 112 -5.48 19.06 11.27
CA PRO A 112 -5.34 19.70 12.58
C PRO A 112 -6.00 21.09 12.56
N ALA A 113 -6.80 21.42 13.60
CA ALA A 113 -7.50 22.69 13.68
C ALA A 113 -6.56 23.88 13.92
N GLU A 114 -5.46 23.64 14.64
CA GLU A 114 -4.48 24.65 15.00
C GLU A 114 -3.13 24.37 14.30
N ALA A 115 -3.11 24.52 12.98
CA ALA A 115 -1.88 24.41 12.20
C ALA A 115 -1.48 25.77 11.65
N ASP A 116 -0.30 26.26 12.00
CA ASP A 116 0.24 27.53 11.50
C ASP A 116 0.70 27.44 10.03
N ASP A 117 1.10 26.25 9.60
CA ASP A 117 1.63 25.95 8.26
C ASP A 117 0.82 24.82 7.59
N PRO A 118 0.86 24.70 6.25
CA PRO A 118 0.30 23.55 5.56
C PRO A 118 0.88 22.23 6.10
N VAL A 119 0.02 21.24 6.27
CA VAL A 119 0.35 19.99 6.96
C VAL A 119 0.61 18.83 6.00
N PRO A 120 1.52 17.88 6.35
CA PRO A 120 1.70 16.65 5.61
C PRO A 120 0.47 15.76 5.76
N MET A 121 0.21 14.94 4.73
CA MET A 121 -1.01 14.14 4.66
C MET A 121 -0.72 12.64 4.45
N PHE A 122 -1.51 11.81 5.10
CA PHE A 122 -1.73 10.42 4.67
C PHE A 122 -2.92 10.37 3.72
N VAL A 123 -2.75 9.70 2.59
CA VAL A 123 -3.79 9.54 1.56
C VAL A 123 -4.05 8.05 1.34
N GLY A 124 -5.28 7.61 1.50
CA GLY A 124 -5.62 6.19 1.35
C GLY A 124 -7.09 5.94 1.05
N LEU A 125 -7.45 4.67 0.91
CA LEU A 125 -8.83 4.26 0.66
C LEU A 125 -9.39 3.44 1.80
N ASN A 126 -10.71 3.51 1.98
CA ASN A 126 -11.47 2.79 3.00
C ASN A 126 -12.01 1.47 2.47
N PHE A 127 -12.05 0.46 3.32
CA PHE A 127 -12.78 -0.80 3.05
C PHE A 127 -14.29 -0.66 3.20
N LYS A 128 -14.72 0.25 4.05
CA LYS A 128 -16.13 0.58 4.31
C LYS A 128 -16.40 2.01 3.90
N SER A 129 -17.68 2.41 3.93
CA SER A 129 -18.10 3.78 3.59
C SER A 129 -17.34 4.82 4.43
N ASN A 130 -17.30 6.05 3.92
CA ASN A 130 -16.69 7.17 4.64
C ASN A 130 -17.37 7.37 6.02
N ALA A 131 -18.69 7.25 6.09
CA ALA A 131 -19.41 7.33 7.35
C ALA A 131 -19.01 6.26 8.36
N ALA A 132 -18.75 5.03 7.90
CA ALA A 132 -18.32 3.93 8.77
C ALA A 132 -16.93 4.16 9.40
N THR A 133 -16.05 4.92 8.76
CA THR A 133 -14.71 5.22 9.30
C THR A 133 -14.76 6.24 10.45
N LEU A 134 -15.86 6.94 10.63
CA LEU A 134 -16.05 7.92 11.71
C LEU A 134 -16.43 7.25 13.05
N ASP A 135 -16.89 5.99 13.01
CA ASP A 135 -17.14 5.20 14.22
C ASP A 135 -16.04 4.12 14.34
N SER A 136 -15.14 4.28 15.29
CA SER A 136 -14.06 3.32 15.55
C SER A 136 -14.54 1.90 15.91
N ARG A 137 -15.81 1.73 16.29
CA ARG A 137 -16.44 0.42 16.48
C ARG A 137 -16.83 -0.24 15.16
N ALA A 138 -17.12 0.59 14.13
CA ALA A 138 -17.41 0.12 12.79
C ALA A 138 -16.13 -0.10 11.97
N ASP A 139 -15.18 0.84 12.04
CA ASP A 139 -13.85 0.71 11.41
C ASP A 139 -12.78 1.48 12.19
N PHE A 140 -11.91 0.75 12.86
CA PHE A 140 -10.82 1.31 13.68
C PHE A 140 -9.51 1.54 12.90
N ARG A 141 -9.50 1.30 11.59
CA ARG A 141 -8.29 1.34 10.76
C ARG A 141 -7.75 2.75 10.57
N TRP A 142 -8.58 3.76 10.79
CA TRP A 142 -8.23 5.17 10.65
C TRP A 142 -8.23 5.89 12.00
N PRO A 143 -7.09 5.93 12.72
CA PRO A 143 -7.01 6.59 14.02
C PRO A 143 -6.80 8.11 13.84
N TYR A 144 -7.82 8.81 13.36
CA TYR A 144 -7.77 10.24 13.02
C TYR A 144 -7.16 11.09 14.13
N GLU A 145 -7.62 10.93 15.37
CA GLU A 145 -7.07 11.71 16.49
C GLU A 145 -5.56 11.49 16.71
N LEU A 146 -5.07 10.26 16.49
CA LEU A 146 -3.64 9.96 16.64
C LEU A 146 -2.82 10.72 15.59
N VAL A 147 -3.29 10.76 14.34
CA VAL A 147 -2.63 11.44 13.23
C VAL A 147 -2.70 12.95 13.42
N LEU A 148 -3.86 13.50 13.79
CA LEU A 148 -4.06 14.92 14.05
C LEU A 148 -3.16 15.43 15.20
N LYS A 149 -3.04 14.66 16.30
CA LYS A 149 -2.14 14.97 17.42
C LYS A 149 -0.66 15.00 17.02
N ALA A 150 -0.32 14.32 15.94
CA ALA A 150 1.03 14.35 15.36
C ALA A 150 1.25 15.54 14.41
N GLY A 151 0.26 16.42 14.24
CA GLY A 151 0.33 17.59 13.34
C GLY A 151 0.23 17.21 11.87
N MET A 152 -0.41 16.09 11.55
CA MET A 152 -0.60 15.57 10.18
C MET A 152 -2.08 15.45 9.86
N GLY A 153 -2.42 15.49 8.57
CA GLY A 153 -3.78 15.25 8.10
C GLY A 153 -3.97 13.87 7.47
N VAL A 154 -5.23 13.56 7.20
CA VAL A 154 -5.65 12.32 6.53
C VAL A 154 -6.68 12.66 5.47
N ALA A 155 -6.51 12.12 4.26
CA ALA A 155 -7.51 12.13 3.20
C ALA A 155 -7.88 10.70 2.83
N THR A 156 -9.17 10.35 2.93
CA THR A 156 -9.65 9.00 2.61
C THR A 156 -10.90 9.03 1.75
N ALA A 157 -11.09 7.99 0.93
CA ALA A 157 -12.32 7.75 0.20
C ALA A 157 -12.72 6.27 0.26
N TRP A 158 -14.01 5.99 0.14
CA TRP A 158 -14.46 4.61 0.04
C TRP A 158 -14.06 4.02 -1.32
N ARG A 159 -13.30 2.91 -1.32
CA ARG A 159 -12.80 2.29 -2.55
C ARG A 159 -13.91 1.93 -3.53
N ASP A 160 -15.07 1.45 -3.00
CA ASP A 160 -16.18 0.99 -3.83
C ASP A 160 -16.95 2.15 -4.48
N SER A 161 -16.77 3.40 -4.00
CA SER A 161 -17.27 4.59 -4.69
C SER A 161 -16.45 4.94 -5.93
N ILE A 162 -15.24 4.41 -6.07
CA ILE A 162 -14.37 4.55 -7.24
C ILE A 162 -14.53 3.34 -8.15
N GLU A 163 -14.29 2.15 -7.60
CA GLU A 163 -14.42 0.88 -8.30
C GLU A 163 -14.88 -0.20 -7.33
N PRO A 164 -16.07 -0.82 -7.53
CA PRO A 164 -16.58 -1.88 -6.67
C PRO A 164 -15.66 -3.10 -6.62
N ASP A 165 -15.49 -3.66 -5.42
CA ASP A 165 -14.69 -4.85 -5.19
C ASP A 165 -15.50 -6.13 -5.37
N GLY A 166 -15.95 -6.38 -6.60
CA GLY A 166 -16.73 -7.56 -6.96
C GLY A 166 -18.25 -7.36 -6.88
N ARG A 167 -18.98 -8.46 -7.09
CA ARG A 167 -20.44 -8.45 -7.24
C ARG A 167 -21.22 -8.15 -5.96
N GLU A 168 -20.58 -8.27 -4.79
CA GLU A 168 -21.22 -8.09 -3.48
C GLU A 168 -21.08 -6.65 -2.93
N SER A 169 -20.37 -5.78 -3.61
CA SER A 169 -20.27 -4.38 -3.23
C SER A 169 -21.64 -3.71 -3.29
N ARG A 170 -22.29 -3.60 -2.15
CA ARG A 170 -23.52 -2.83 -2.00
C ARG A 170 -23.15 -1.37 -1.91
N ILE A 171 -23.36 -0.68 -3.00
CA ILE A 171 -23.16 0.75 -3.12
C ILE A 171 -24.25 1.43 -2.31
N ALA A 172 -23.91 2.06 -1.19
CA ALA A 172 -24.83 2.97 -0.50
C ALA A 172 -24.84 4.30 -1.27
N GLU A 173 -26.02 4.79 -1.64
CA GLU A 173 -26.19 6.05 -2.39
C GLU A 173 -25.63 7.27 -1.66
N GLU A 174 -25.35 7.14 -0.35
CA GLU A 174 -24.96 8.23 0.53
C GLU A 174 -23.47 8.65 0.42
N ASP A 175 -22.58 7.76 -0.08
CA ASP A 175 -21.12 8.00 -0.08
C ASP A 175 -20.50 8.23 -1.47
N GLY A 176 -21.34 8.50 -2.46
CA GLY A 176 -20.89 8.63 -3.85
C GLY A 176 -20.80 7.29 -4.56
N VAL A 177 -21.34 7.25 -5.73
CA VAL A 177 -21.45 6.05 -6.51
C VAL A 177 -21.03 6.35 -7.93
N CYS A 178 -20.06 5.60 -8.41
CA CYS A 178 -20.02 5.34 -9.84
C CYS A 178 -21.27 4.54 -10.20
N ARG A 179 -22.34 5.22 -10.61
CA ARG A 179 -23.69 4.62 -10.83
C ARG A 179 -23.68 3.43 -11.76
N ASP A 180 -22.72 3.33 -12.66
CA ASP A 180 -22.68 2.35 -13.75
C ASP A 180 -21.60 1.27 -13.57
N GLY A 181 -21.32 0.83 -12.34
CA GLY A 181 -20.43 -0.30 -12.09
C GLY A 181 -18.96 0.05 -11.91
N GLY A 182 -18.65 1.27 -11.43
CA GLY A 182 -17.28 1.72 -11.17
C GLY A 182 -16.63 2.44 -12.35
N VAL A 183 -15.50 3.07 -12.09
CA VAL A 183 -14.78 3.89 -13.08
C VAL A 183 -14.38 3.11 -14.33
N ARG A 184 -14.11 1.81 -14.20
CA ARG A 184 -13.76 0.95 -15.34
C ARG A 184 -14.90 0.75 -16.33
N ALA A 185 -16.15 0.86 -15.88
CA ALA A 185 -17.32 0.63 -16.72
C ALA A 185 -17.62 1.83 -17.64
N TRP A 186 -17.33 3.06 -17.22
CA TRP A 186 -17.67 4.26 -17.97
C TRP A 186 -16.44 5.06 -18.45
N TYR A 187 -15.34 5.08 -17.67
CA TYR A 187 -14.11 5.78 -18.05
C TYR A 187 -13.10 4.82 -18.69
N ASN A 188 -12.47 5.25 -19.77
CA ASN A 188 -11.53 4.42 -20.56
C ASN A 188 -12.12 3.03 -20.95
N LYS A 189 -13.36 3.03 -21.44
CA LYS A 189 -14.04 1.82 -21.92
C LYS A 189 -13.18 1.06 -22.93
N GLY A 190 -12.95 -0.23 -22.67
CA GLY A 190 -12.12 -1.09 -23.51
C GLY A 190 -10.64 -1.09 -23.13
N GLY A 191 -10.20 -0.27 -22.18
CA GLY A 191 -8.90 -0.42 -21.54
C GLY A 191 -8.87 -1.69 -20.66
N ASP A 192 -7.80 -2.47 -20.79
CA ASP A 192 -7.58 -3.63 -19.93
C ASP A 192 -6.82 -3.18 -18.67
N TRP A 193 -7.56 -2.80 -17.63
CA TRP A 193 -7.02 -2.39 -16.32
C TRP A 193 -7.84 -2.97 -15.18
N GLY A 194 -7.14 -3.46 -14.15
CA GLY A 194 -7.77 -4.10 -13.01
C GLY A 194 -8.30 -3.10 -11.98
N ALA A 195 -9.08 -3.60 -11.01
CA ALA A 195 -9.59 -2.77 -9.93
C ALA A 195 -8.47 -2.14 -9.08
N ILE A 196 -7.32 -2.81 -8.91
CA ILE A 196 -6.15 -2.24 -8.24
C ILE A 196 -5.68 -0.95 -8.95
N SER A 197 -5.64 -0.94 -10.29
CA SER A 197 -5.33 0.27 -11.05
C SER A 197 -6.41 1.33 -10.94
N ALA A 198 -7.69 0.95 -10.88
CA ALA A 198 -8.78 1.89 -10.68
C ALA A 198 -8.73 2.56 -9.30
N TRP A 199 -8.41 1.81 -8.25
CA TRP A 199 -8.17 2.36 -6.91
C TRP A 199 -6.94 3.26 -6.88
N ALA A 200 -5.84 2.86 -7.52
CA ALA A 200 -4.64 3.70 -7.65
C ALA A 200 -4.93 5.01 -8.42
N TRP A 201 -5.73 4.92 -9.47
CA TRP A 201 -6.20 6.10 -10.21
C TRP A 201 -7.02 7.02 -9.31
N GLY A 202 -7.94 6.48 -8.51
CA GLY A 202 -8.74 7.26 -7.56
C GLY A 202 -7.89 7.98 -6.51
N LEU A 203 -6.83 7.33 -6.01
CA LEU A 203 -5.85 7.97 -5.11
C LEU A 203 -5.20 9.20 -5.75
N SER A 204 -4.85 9.14 -7.03
CA SER A 204 -4.33 10.29 -7.76
C SER A 204 -5.36 11.41 -7.93
N ARG A 205 -6.64 11.07 -8.05
CA ARG A 205 -7.73 12.09 -8.11
C ARG A 205 -7.91 12.81 -6.79
N ILE A 206 -7.67 12.12 -5.66
CA ILE A 206 -7.63 12.78 -4.35
C ILE A 206 -6.50 13.82 -4.32
N VAL A 207 -5.32 13.50 -4.83
CA VAL A 207 -4.18 14.45 -4.90
C VAL A 207 -4.53 15.66 -5.75
N ASP A 208 -5.24 15.48 -6.88
CA ASP A 208 -5.66 16.60 -7.72
C ASP A 208 -6.50 17.65 -6.95
N TYR A 209 -7.31 17.21 -5.99
CA TYR A 209 -7.99 18.13 -5.07
C TYR A 209 -7.04 18.72 -4.04
N LEU A 210 -6.20 17.88 -3.40
CA LEU A 210 -5.31 18.33 -2.32
C LEU A 210 -4.39 19.47 -2.79
N GLU A 211 -3.95 19.47 -4.05
CA GLU A 211 -3.16 20.55 -4.66
C GLU A 211 -3.92 21.89 -4.69
N THR A 212 -5.24 21.89 -4.51
CA THR A 212 -6.07 23.12 -4.43
C THR A 212 -6.28 23.60 -2.99
N ASP A 213 -6.05 22.75 -1.98
CA ASP A 213 -6.29 23.06 -0.57
C ASP A 213 -5.02 23.64 0.09
N LYS A 214 -5.04 24.94 0.38
CA LYS A 214 -3.89 25.65 0.98
C LYS A 214 -3.47 25.14 2.37
N ALA A 215 -4.30 24.37 3.06
CA ALA A 215 -3.99 23.77 4.34
C ALA A 215 -3.14 22.51 4.20
N VAL A 216 -2.92 22.02 2.97
CA VAL A 216 -2.19 20.79 2.67
C VAL A 216 -0.80 21.12 2.12
N ASP A 217 0.21 20.45 2.65
CA ASP A 217 1.56 20.46 2.09
C ASP A 217 1.71 19.33 1.06
N CYS A 218 1.58 19.71 -0.20
CA CYS A 218 1.64 18.75 -1.31
C CYS A 218 3.06 18.23 -1.63
N ASP A 219 4.09 18.78 -0.98
CA ASP A 219 5.46 18.23 -1.02
C ASP A 219 5.67 17.16 0.07
N ARG A 220 4.62 16.78 0.83
CA ARG A 220 4.68 15.81 1.93
C ARG A 220 3.45 14.91 1.97
N LEU A 221 3.14 14.24 0.85
CA LEU A 221 2.02 13.32 0.73
C LEU A 221 2.50 11.86 0.83
N ALA A 222 1.96 11.11 1.80
CA ALA A 222 2.19 9.67 1.93
C ALA A 222 0.97 8.89 1.46
N VAL A 223 1.11 8.09 0.39
CA VAL A 223 0.08 7.11 0.05
C VAL A 223 0.18 5.90 0.96
N ILE A 224 -0.96 5.46 1.50
CA ILE A 224 -1.02 4.33 2.44
C ILE A 224 -2.16 3.38 2.09
N GLY A 225 -1.92 2.09 2.27
CA GLY A 225 -2.96 1.08 2.15
C GLY A 225 -2.68 -0.18 2.95
N HIS A 226 -3.75 -0.85 3.35
CA HIS A 226 -3.73 -2.15 4.02
C HIS A 226 -4.27 -3.22 3.08
N SER A 227 -3.68 -4.43 3.11
CA SER A 227 -4.16 -5.59 2.34
C SER A 227 -4.19 -5.26 0.82
N ARG A 228 -5.29 -5.53 0.13
CA ARG A 228 -5.51 -5.15 -1.29
C ARG A 228 -5.31 -3.67 -1.56
N LEU A 229 -5.62 -2.81 -0.60
CA LEU A 229 -5.38 -1.37 -0.74
C LEU A 229 -3.90 -1.02 -0.54
N GLY A 230 -3.11 -1.87 0.10
CA GLY A 230 -1.64 -1.78 0.11
C GLY A 230 -1.03 -2.06 -1.27
N LYS A 231 -1.61 -3.01 -2.04
CA LYS A 231 -1.27 -3.21 -3.45
C LYS A 231 -1.58 -1.96 -4.28
N ALA A 232 -2.78 -1.37 -4.06
CA ALA A 232 -3.18 -0.14 -4.72
C ALA A 232 -2.28 1.07 -4.35
N ALA A 233 -1.84 1.17 -3.08
CA ALA A 233 -0.92 2.21 -2.64
C ALA A 233 0.47 2.08 -3.28
N LEU A 234 1.02 0.88 -3.37
CA LEU A 234 2.27 0.63 -4.10
C LEU A 234 2.14 1.02 -5.58
N TRP A 235 1.05 0.64 -6.22
CA TRP A 235 0.80 0.93 -7.63
C TRP A 235 0.52 2.42 -7.89
N ALA A 236 -0.20 3.10 -6.98
CA ALA A 236 -0.39 4.55 -7.01
C ALA A 236 0.95 5.29 -6.89
N GLY A 237 1.78 4.92 -5.89
CA GLY A 237 3.11 5.48 -5.72
C GLY A 237 4.06 5.21 -6.89
N ALA A 238 3.87 4.10 -7.62
CA ALA A 238 4.61 3.81 -8.83
C ALA A 238 4.20 4.71 -10.01
N ASN A 239 2.95 5.13 -10.11
CA ASN A 239 2.42 5.88 -11.25
C ASN A 239 2.29 7.38 -11.00
N ASP A 240 2.15 7.81 -9.75
CA ASP A 240 2.01 9.22 -9.38
C ASP A 240 3.17 9.65 -8.48
N LEU A 241 4.06 10.46 -9.02
CA LEU A 241 5.25 10.93 -8.33
C LEU A 241 4.97 12.06 -7.33
N ARG A 242 3.74 12.56 -7.25
CA ARG A 242 3.31 13.53 -6.23
C ARG A 242 3.16 12.90 -4.85
N PHE A 243 3.10 11.58 -4.77
CA PHE A 243 3.25 10.88 -3.49
C PHE A 243 4.73 10.83 -3.11
N ASP A 244 5.13 11.58 -2.10
CA ASP A 244 6.52 11.64 -1.63
C ASP A 244 6.92 10.45 -0.77
N MET A 245 5.96 9.67 -0.29
CA MET A 245 6.17 8.46 0.50
C MET A 245 5.14 7.39 0.13
N VAL A 246 5.54 6.12 0.17
CA VAL A 246 4.67 4.98 -0.14
C VAL A 246 4.66 4.00 1.03
N ILE A 247 3.47 3.66 1.53
CA ILE A 247 3.29 2.79 2.70
C ILE A 247 2.39 1.62 2.34
N SER A 248 2.90 0.41 2.50
CA SER A 248 2.19 -0.85 2.25
C SER A 248 2.12 -1.68 3.53
N ASN A 249 0.91 -1.95 4.03
CA ASN A 249 0.68 -2.75 5.22
C ASN A 249 0.02 -4.08 4.85
N ASN A 250 0.66 -5.20 5.19
CA ASN A 250 0.13 -6.55 4.98
C ASN A 250 -0.43 -6.77 3.57
N SER A 251 0.27 -6.36 2.53
CA SER A 251 -0.26 -6.40 1.16
C SER A 251 -0.06 -7.74 0.44
N GLY A 252 0.84 -8.58 0.91
CA GLY A 252 1.00 -9.96 0.47
C GLY A 252 1.26 -10.16 -1.02
N CYS A 253 0.75 -11.24 -1.55
CA CYS A 253 0.83 -11.61 -2.96
C CYS A 253 0.34 -10.50 -3.89
N CYS A 254 1.02 -10.25 -5.01
CA CYS A 254 0.78 -9.10 -5.89
C CYS A 254 0.78 -7.75 -5.15
N GLY A 255 1.45 -7.67 -4.02
CA GLY A 255 1.67 -6.48 -3.20
C GLY A 255 3.14 -6.38 -2.87
N ALA A 256 3.50 -6.59 -1.59
CA ALA A 256 4.88 -6.52 -1.14
C ALA A 256 5.58 -7.88 -0.99
N ALA A 257 4.88 -9.03 -1.06
CA ALA A 257 5.49 -10.33 -0.83
C ALA A 257 6.08 -10.93 -2.11
N ILE A 258 7.28 -11.51 -2.01
CA ILE A 258 7.94 -12.23 -3.11
C ILE A 258 7.07 -13.39 -3.59
N SER A 259 6.62 -13.34 -4.85
CA SER A 259 5.72 -14.34 -5.43
C SER A 259 6.39 -15.69 -5.68
N ARG A 260 7.68 -15.69 -6.08
CA ARG A 260 8.45 -16.90 -6.33
C ARG A 260 8.68 -17.78 -5.10
N ARG A 261 8.47 -17.24 -3.89
CA ARG A 261 8.48 -18.04 -2.65
C ARG A 261 7.34 -19.06 -2.59
N LYS A 262 6.20 -18.76 -3.21
CA LYS A 262 4.97 -19.57 -3.16
C LYS A 262 4.56 -19.92 -1.72
N MET A 263 4.67 -18.95 -0.84
CA MET A 263 4.25 -19.01 0.56
C MET A 263 3.00 -18.17 0.76
N GLY A 264 2.06 -18.68 1.55
CA GLY A 264 0.76 -18.02 1.72
C GLY A 264 -0.06 -17.99 0.43
N GLU A 265 -0.59 -16.82 0.07
CA GLU A 265 -1.36 -16.60 -1.15
C GLU A 265 -0.47 -16.66 -2.40
N THR A 266 -0.90 -17.38 -3.43
CA THR A 266 -0.18 -17.52 -4.70
C THR A 266 -0.93 -16.80 -5.84
N PHE A 267 -0.32 -16.69 -7.02
CA PHE A 267 -1.02 -16.19 -8.22
C PHE A 267 -2.24 -17.03 -8.57
N GLN A 268 -2.18 -18.36 -8.32
CA GLN A 268 -3.33 -19.24 -8.50
C GLN A 268 -4.48 -18.83 -7.59
N ASP A 269 -4.22 -18.56 -6.33
CA ASP A 269 -5.24 -18.24 -5.34
C ASP A 269 -5.85 -16.87 -5.61
N ILE A 270 -5.02 -15.86 -5.76
CA ILE A 270 -5.46 -14.46 -5.86
C ILE A 270 -6.22 -14.20 -7.16
N ASP A 271 -5.77 -14.75 -8.28
CA ASP A 271 -6.43 -14.56 -9.56
C ASP A 271 -7.72 -15.38 -9.68
N THR A 272 -7.78 -16.55 -9.00
CA THR A 272 -9.03 -17.33 -8.93
C THR A 272 -10.10 -16.61 -8.11
N ASN A 273 -9.71 -16.01 -6.98
CA ASN A 273 -10.64 -15.35 -6.06
C ASN A 273 -11.00 -13.93 -6.50
N PHE A 274 -10.06 -13.23 -7.14
CA PHE A 274 -10.17 -11.80 -7.45
C PHE A 274 -9.69 -11.48 -8.88
N PRO A 275 -10.16 -12.16 -9.93
CA PRO A 275 -9.68 -11.94 -11.30
C PRO A 275 -9.92 -10.50 -11.78
N HIS A 276 -10.91 -9.80 -11.22
CA HIS A 276 -11.22 -8.41 -11.54
C HIS A 276 -10.18 -7.39 -11.03
N TRP A 277 -9.24 -7.81 -10.16
CA TRP A 277 -8.15 -6.93 -9.69
C TRP A 277 -7.07 -6.70 -10.74
N PHE A 278 -6.94 -7.59 -11.70
CA PHE A 278 -5.85 -7.68 -12.67
C PHE A 278 -6.32 -7.49 -14.11
N THR A 279 -5.35 -7.36 -15.02
CA THR A 279 -5.59 -7.48 -16.47
C THR A 279 -5.88 -8.93 -16.83
N ARG A 280 -6.46 -9.18 -18.01
CA ARG A 280 -6.66 -10.54 -18.53
C ARG A 280 -5.35 -11.26 -18.81
N GLU A 281 -4.28 -10.51 -19.11
CA GLU A 281 -2.95 -11.06 -19.35
C GLU A 281 -2.37 -11.76 -18.10
N PHE A 282 -2.79 -11.35 -16.89
CA PHE A 282 -2.31 -11.95 -15.65
C PHE A 282 -2.73 -13.41 -15.50
N ASP A 283 -3.87 -13.84 -16.05
CA ASP A 283 -4.38 -15.23 -15.98
C ASP A 283 -3.36 -16.27 -16.48
N LYS A 284 -2.49 -15.92 -17.42
CA LYS A 284 -1.45 -16.82 -17.94
C LYS A 284 -0.41 -17.24 -16.90
N TYR A 285 -0.27 -16.48 -15.80
CA TYR A 285 0.67 -16.76 -14.71
C TYR A 285 0.08 -17.58 -13.57
N LYS A 286 -1.19 -17.90 -13.62
CA LYS A 286 -1.90 -18.70 -12.63
C LYS A 286 -1.21 -20.05 -12.42
N GLY A 287 -0.71 -20.29 -11.18
CA GLY A 287 0.07 -21.47 -10.84
C GLY A 287 1.50 -21.52 -11.41
N LYS A 288 1.96 -20.44 -12.04
CA LYS A 288 3.26 -20.33 -12.69
C LYS A 288 4.00 -19.06 -12.25
N ASP A 289 3.92 -18.72 -10.97
CA ASP A 289 4.43 -17.47 -10.37
C ASP A 289 5.88 -17.16 -10.81
N GLU A 290 6.70 -18.22 -10.97
CA GLU A 290 8.11 -18.10 -11.41
C GLU A 290 8.26 -17.62 -12.86
N THR A 291 7.23 -17.70 -13.68
CA THR A 291 7.27 -17.27 -15.09
C THR A 291 6.94 -15.79 -15.27
N PHE A 292 6.45 -15.13 -14.22
CA PHE A 292 6.24 -13.68 -14.27
C PHE A 292 7.57 -12.95 -14.48
N PRO A 293 7.67 -12.00 -15.41
CA PRO A 293 8.96 -11.40 -15.79
C PRO A 293 9.60 -10.53 -14.70
N ALA A 294 8.85 -10.15 -13.68
CA ALA A 294 9.29 -9.38 -12.51
C ALA A 294 9.07 -10.18 -11.21
N ASP A 295 9.24 -9.54 -10.07
CA ASP A 295 8.71 -9.95 -8.78
C ASP A 295 8.45 -8.71 -7.91
N GLN A 296 7.80 -8.85 -6.77
CA GLN A 296 7.21 -7.72 -6.03
C GLN A 296 8.25 -6.71 -5.49
N HIS A 297 9.50 -7.11 -5.29
CA HIS A 297 10.59 -6.16 -4.98
C HIS A 297 10.79 -5.11 -6.11
N TRP A 298 10.47 -5.42 -7.37
CA TRP A 298 10.50 -4.41 -8.44
C TRP A 298 9.40 -3.37 -8.25
N LEU A 299 8.20 -3.78 -7.83
CA LEU A 299 7.11 -2.86 -7.53
C LEU A 299 7.48 -1.90 -6.40
N ILE A 300 8.06 -2.43 -5.31
CA ILE A 300 8.55 -1.61 -4.18
C ILE A 300 9.67 -0.66 -4.65
N ALA A 301 10.58 -1.13 -5.51
CA ALA A 301 11.69 -0.34 -6.04
C ALA A 301 11.24 0.88 -6.86
N LEU A 302 10.02 0.86 -7.44
CA LEU A 302 9.45 2.01 -8.17
C LEU A 302 9.22 3.24 -7.26
N ALA A 303 9.24 3.07 -5.94
CA ALA A 303 9.22 4.20 -5.02
C ALA A 303 10.54 4.99 -5.03
N ALA A 304 11.69 4.34 -5.29
CA ALA A 304 13.00 4.99 -5.20
C ALA A 304 13.12 6.25 -6.10
N PRO A 305 13.73 7.35 -5.58
CA PRO A 305 14.43 7.47 -4.29
C PRO A 305 13.54 7.85 -3.10
N ARG A 306 12.23 7.99 -3.28
CA ARG A 306 11.26 8.36 -2.24
C ARG A 306 11.24 7.31 -1.13
N PRO A 307 10.99 7.69 0.13
CA PRO A 307 10.82 6.75 1.22
C PRO A 307 9.70 5.74 0.94
N VAL A 308 9.95 4.47 1.26
CA VAL A 308 8.96 3.39 1.20
C VAL A 308 8.92 2.63 2.52
N TYR A 309 7.73 2.29 2.97
CA TYR A 309 7.54 1.52 4.21
C TYR A 309 6.71 0.27 3.93
N VAL A 310 7.19 -0.89 4.36
CA VAL A 310 6.45 -2.16 4.31
C VAL A 310 6.22 -2.64 5.74
N ALA A 311 5.02 -3.11 6.04
CA ALA A 311 4.67 -3.59 7.36
C ALA A 311 3.92 -4.91 7.30
N SER A 312 4.22 -5.80 8.24
CA SER A 312 3.70 -7.16 8.32
C SER A 312 3.17 -7.49 9.72
N ALA A 313 2.54 -8.66 9.86
CA ALA A 313 2.09 -9.19 11.14
C ALA A 313 2.45 -10.68 11.28
N THR A 314 2.87 -11.11 12.47
CA THR A 314 3.42 -12.46 12.73
C THR A 314 2.45 -13.60 12.45
N GLU A 315 1.14 -13.37 12.61
CA GLU A 315 0.10 -14.38 12.41
C GLU A 315 -0.56 -14.27 11.02
N ASP A 316 -0.11 -13.35 10.17
CA ASP A 316 -0.63 -13.15 8.82
C ASP A 316 0.17 -13.98 7.79
N LEU A 317 0.21 -15.28 8.00
CA LEU A 317 0.98 -16.18 7.15
C LEU A 317 0.48 -16.22 5.70
N TRP A 318 -0.77 -15.84 5.47
CA TRP A 318 -1.35 -15.73 4.14
C TRP A 318 -0.73 -14.60 3.30
N ALA A 319 -0.30 -13.53 3.96
CA ALA A 319 0.42 -12.42 3.32
C ALA A 319 1.94 -12.66 3.19
N ASP A 320 2.48 -13.76 3.72
CA ASP A 320 3.91 -14.08 3.74
C ASP A 320 4.78 -12.94 4.32
N PRO A 321 4.79 -12.73 5.64
CA PRO A 321 5.55 -11.64 6.27
C PRO A 321 7.05 -11.66 5.94
N GLU A 322 7.64 -12.85 5.84
CA GLU A 322 9.04 -12.99 5.44
C GLU A 322 9.25 -12.61 3.98
N GLY A 323 8.30 -12.96 3.09
CA GLY A 323 8.31 -12.55 1.69
C GLY A 323 8.19 -11.03 1.52
N GLU A 324 7.37 -10.36 2.33
CA GLU A 324 7.26 -8.91 2.35
C GLU A 324 8.58 -8.25 2.80
N TRP A 325 9.22 -8.79 3.85
CA TRP A 325 10.53 -8.30 4.28
C TRP A 325 11.62 -8.54 3.23
N LEU A 326 11.68 -9.73 2.65
CA LEU A 326 12.67 -10.07 1.61
C LEU A 326 12.54 -9.15 0.40
N ALA A 327 11.32 -8.84 -0.02
CA ALA A 327 11.09 -7.91 -1.11
C ALA A 327 11.56 -6.49 -0.76
N ALA A 328 11.19 -5.98 0.43
CA ALA A 328 11.63 -4.68 0.92
C ALA A 328 13.16 -4.60 1.07
N LYS A 329 13.82 -5.68 1.54
CA LYS A 329 15.28 -5.78 1.60
C LYS A 329 15.91 -5.73 0.20
N SER A 330 15.32 -6.45 -0.75
CA SER A 330 15.87 -6.62 -2.10
C SER A 330 15.90 -5.34 -2.94
N VAL A 331 15.27 -4.24 -2.49
CA VAL A 331 15.35 -2.94 -3.18
C VAL A 331 16.63 -2.15 -2.84
N GLY A 332 17.41 -2.60 -1.86
CA GLY A 332 18.65 -1.94 -1.42
C GLY A 332 19.58 -1.52 -2.55
N PRO A 333 19.90 -2.38 -3.54
CA PRO A 333 20.73 -2.03 -4.68
C PRO A 333 20.18 -0.85 -5.51
N VAL A 334 18.85 -0.71 -5.63
CA VAL A 334 18.22 0.41 -6.34
C VAL A 334 18.41 1.71 -5.55
N TYR A 335 18.17 1.69 -4.24
CA TYR A 335 18.39 2.86 -3.38
C TYR A 335 19.87 3.27 -3.33
N ALA A 336 20.78 2.30 -3.41
CA ALA A 336 22.22 2.57 -3.48
C ALA A 336 22.63 3.41 -4.71
N LEU A 337 21.91 3.34 -5.83
CA LEU A 337 22.15 4.21 -6.99
C LEU A 337 21.99 5.68 -6.67
N PHE A 338 21.20 6.02 -5.65
CA PHE A 338 20.94 7.38 -5.17
C PHE A 338 21.78 7.73 -3.93
N GLY A 339 22.74 6.89 -3.54
CA GLY A 339 23.53 7.07 -2.32
C GLY A 339 22.74 6.81 -1.03
N LEU A 340 21.59 6.14 -1.13
CA LEU A 340 20.69 5.84 -0.02
C LEU A 340 20.87 4.40 0.45
N LYS A 341 20.50 4.13 1.72
CA LYS A 341 20.60 2.79 2.32
C LYS A 341 19.24 2.10 2.30
N GLY A 342 19.25 0.80 2.03
CA GLY A 342 18.12 -0.10 2.23
C GLY A 342 18.10 -0.70 3.64
N LEU A 343 17.30 -1.78 3.83
CA LEU A 343 17.23 -2.57 5.07
C LEU A 343 18.50 -3.38 5.31
N GLY A 344 18.70 -3.78 6.56
CA GLY A 344 19.76 -4.69 6.99
C GLY A 344 19.56 -6.14 6.51
N GLU A 345 20.50 -7.01 6.92
CA GLU A 345 20.56 -8.38 6.44
C GLU A 345 19.59 -9.35 7.15
N ARG A 346 19.06 -8.95 8.30
CA ARG A 346 18.20 -9.80 9.13
C ARG A 346 16.82 -9.18 9.28
N MET A 347 15.80 -10.01 9.15
CA MET A 347 14.45 -9.61 9.48
C MET A 347 14.38 -9.15 10.95
N PRO A 348 13.83 -7.98 11.23
CA PRO A 348 13.70 -7.49 12.60
C PRO A 348 12.75 -8.37 13.42
N GLU A 349 12.99 -8.43 14.72
CA GLU A 349 12.07 -9.07 15.66
C GLU A 349 10.75 -8.30 15.74
N PRO A 350 9.66 -8.95 16.14
CA PRO A 350 8.39 -8.26 16.37
C PRO A 350 8.54 -7.03 17.28
N GLU A 351 7.84 -5.95 16.96
CA GLU A 351 7.88 -4.63 17.60
C GLU A 351 9.28 -3.98 17.66
N ARG A 352 10.18 -4.40 16.77
CA ARG A 352 11.51 -3.79 16.59
C ARG A 352 11.65 -3.23 15.17
N PRO A 353 11.06 -2.06 14.89
CA PRO A 353 11.07 -1.50 13.54
C PRO A 353 12.49 -1.17 13.07
N GLU A 354 12.78 -1.46 11.81
CA GLU A 354 13.93 -0.95 11.08
C GLU A 354 13.44 0.15 10.12
N ALA A 355 13.63 1.40 10.50
CA ALA A 355 13.07 2.55 9.80
C ALA A 355 14.01 3.77 9.81
N ASP A 356 15.32 3.53 9.94
CA ASP A 356 16.33 4.58 9.99
C ASP A 356 16.85 4.99 8.60
N THR A 357 16.41 4.29 7.57
CA THR A 357 16.80 4.50 6.17
C THR A 357 15.60 4.92 5.33
N HIS A 358 15.76 5.01 4.00
CA HIS A 358 14.65 5.32 3.09
C HIS A 358 13.74 4.13 2.81
N VAL A 359 14.12 2.94 3.24
CA VAL A 359 13.28 1.75 3.24
C VAL A 359 13.00 1.40 4.69
N GLY A 360 11.73 1.51 5.09
CA GLY A 360 11.28 1.13 6.43
C GLY A 360 10.60 -0.23 6.43
N TYR A 361 10.78 -0.97 7.52
CA TYR A 361 10.06 -2.22 7.75
C TYR A 361 9.78 -2.44 9.23
N HIS A 362 8.60 -2.98 9.53
CA HIS A 362 8.34 -3.63 10.81
C HIS A 362 7.48 -4.87 10.64
N ILE A 363 7.59 -5.76 11.59
CA ILE A 363 6.63 -6.81 11.84
C ILE A 363 6.06 -6.62 13.25
N ARG A 364 4.75 -6.66 13.41
CA ARG A 364 4.10 -6.66 14.72
C ARG A 364 3.51 -8.01 15.06
N THR A 365 3.30 -8.28 16.34
CA THR A 365 2.56 -9.44 16.79
C THR A 365 1.08 -9.33 16.41
N GLY A 366 0.49 -10.43 15.96
CA GLY A 366 -0.95 -10.55 15.68
C GLY A 366 -1.32 -10.82 14.25
N LYS A 367 -2.61 -10.66 13.95
CA LYS A 367 -3.27 -11.07 12.70
C LYS A 367 -3.26 -9.97 11.63
N HIS A 368 -3.76 -10.34 10.44
CA HIS A 368 -4.02 -9.45 9.31
C HIS A 368 -4.86 -8.24 9.70
N ASN A 369 -4.22 -7.10 9.93
CA ASN A 369 -4.86 -5.83 10.27
C ASN A 369 -3.91 -4.64 10.14
N ILE A 370 -4.44 -3.43 10.31
CA ILE A 370 -3.69 -2.20 10.56
C ILE A 370 -4.15 -1.61 11.90
N LEU A 371 -3.23 -1.41 12.82
CA LEU A 371 -3.50 -1.04 14.21
C LEU A 371 -2.83 0.29 14.56
N ALA A 372 -3.14 0.83 15.73
CA ALA A 372 -2.51 2.04 16.22
C ALA A 372 -0.98 1.95 16.31
N TYR A 373 -0.43 0.75 16.59
CA TYR A 373 1.02 0.51 16.57
C TYR A 373 1.60 0.78 15.17
N ASP A 374 0.99 0.25 14.12
CA ASP A 374 1.43 0.45 12.73
C ASP A 374 1.45 1.95 12.41
N TRP A 375 0.38 2.68 12.76
CA TRP A 375 0.27 4.12 12.55
C TRP A 375 1.35 4.93 13.30
N GLN A 376 1.70 4.52 14.52
CA GLN A 376 2.80 5.15 15.27
C GLN A 376 4.13 5.03 14.51
N GLN A 377 4.38 3.88 13.87
CA GLN A 377 5.58 3.69 13.06
C GLN A 377 5.55 4.55 11.80
N TYR A 378 4.40 4.64 11.10
CA TYR A 378 4.27 5.47 9.89
C TYR A 378 4.42 6.97 10.21
N ILE A 379 3.81 7.44 11.28
CA ILE A 379 3.98 8.82 11.76
C ILE A 379 5.44 9.10 12.11
N SER A 380 6.10 8.19 12.80
CA SER A 380 7.52 8.31 13.15
C SER A 380 8.41 8.36 11.91
N PHE A 381 8.12 7.50 10.92
CA PHE A 381 8.85 7.45 9.65
C PHE A 381 8.64 8.74 8.83
N MET A 382 7.41 9.23 8.75
CA MET A 382 7.07 10.48 8.10
C MET A 382 7.80 11.67 8.76
N ASN A 383 7.79 11.77 10.10
CA ASN A 383 8.51 12.79 10.84
C ASN A 383 10.04 12.76 10.60
N ARG A 384 10.61 11.57 10.40
CA ARG A 384 12.04 11.42 10.11
C ARG A 384 12.42 11.99 8.75
N HIS A 385 11.59 11.73 7.74
CA HIS A 385 11.88 12.15 6.36
C HIS A 385 11.44 13.57 6.04
N TYR A 386 10.41 14.07 6.73
CA TYR A 386 9.83 15.39 6.52
C TYR A 386 10.10 16.35 7.70
N LYS A 387 11.31 16.33 8.25
CA LYS A 387 11.68 17.32 9.27
C LYS A 387 11.39 18.72 8.74
N LYS A 388 10.74 19.56 9.58
CA LYS A 388 10.54 20.98 9.27
C LYS A 388 11.88 21.57 8.84
N LYS A 389 11.91 22.17 7.66
CA LYS A 389 13.03 22.96 7.17
C LYS A 389 13.25 24.17 8.04
#